data_aafdeb94ff61094d36d7f67adea1af6e
#
_entry.id   aafdeb94ff61094d36d7f67adea1af6e
#
_cell.length_a   1.000
_cell.length_b   1.000
_cell.length_c   1.000
_cell.angle_alpha   90.00
_cell.angle_beta   90.00
_cell.angle_gamma   90.00
#
_symmetry.space_group_name_H-M   'P 1'
#
loop_
_entity.id
_entity.type
_entity.pdbx_description
1 polymer ?
#
loop_
_entity_poly.entity_id
_entity_poly.type
_entity_poly.pdbx_seq_one_letter_code
_entity_poly.pdbx_strand_id
1 'polypeptide(L)'
;LVSMSNAQKGMHLYAAEHGIAGEDTARIDMGDMNTTLIRTAKGKTIMIQHDVTSPRPYNRIHMVSGTKGFAQKYPLTGIALEPNAHEFVSQQTLDSLLKVYEHPFCKEIGEKARQVGGHGGMDFIMDYRLIHCLKNGLPLDMDVYDAAEWSCLVELTDYSVRNGSVPVQIPDFTRGEWDK
;
A
#
# COMPACT_ATOMS: atom_id res chain seq x y z
N LEU A 1 -2.89 -3.92 15.56
CA LEU A 1 -2.81 -4.81 14.41
C LEU A 1 -2.75 -6.27 14.81
N VAL A 2 -3.02 -7.15 13.87
CA VAL A 2 -2.75 -8.60 13.96
C VAL A 2 -2.18 -9.04 12.62
N SER A 3 -1.17 -9.89 12.65
CA SER A 3 -0.46 -10.37 11.46
C SER A 3 -0.31 -11.89 11.48
N MET A 4 -0.44 -12.49 10.30
CA MET A 4 -0.28 -13.92 10.09
C MET A 4 0.55 -14.17 8.84
N SER A 5 1.44 -15.12 8.90
CA SER A 5 2.28 -15.55 7.79
C SER A 5 1.98 -17.00 7.42
N ASN A 6 2.02 -17.31 6.14
CA ASN A 6 1.96 -18.70 5.69
C ASN A 6 3.34 -19.39 5.80
N ALA A 7 3.44 -20.63 5.32
CA ALA A 7 4.71 -21.34 5.27
C ALA A 7 5.69 -20.69 4.28
N GLN A 8 6.97 -20.77 4.61
CA GLN A 8 8.07 -20.30 3.76
C GLN A 8 8.48 -21.40 2.77
N LYS A 9 8.14 -21.28 1.53
CA LYS A 9 8.47 -22.22 0.44
C LYS A 9 9.18 -21.56 -0.72
N GLY A 10 8.66 -20.42 -1.18
CA GLY A 10 9.12 -19.75 -2.39
C GLY A 10 10.57 -19.28 -2.27
N MET A 11 10.97 -18.66 -1.15
CA MET A 11 12.36 -18.23 -0.96
C MET A 11 13.34 -19.38 -0.86
N HIS A 12 12.95 -20.51 -0.26
CA HIS A 12 13.80 -21.71 -0.25
C HIS A 12 13.96 -22.31 -1.65
N LEU A 13 12.89 -22.36 -2.44
CA LEU A 13 12.96 -22.80 -3.84
C LEU A 13 13.85 -21.88 -4.66
N TYR A 14 13.66 -20.56 -4.53
CA TYR A 14 14.51 -19.57 -5.19
C TYR A 14 15.99 -19.74 -4.83
N ALA A 15 16.30 -19.89 -3.55
CA ALA A 15 17.65 -20.09 -3.07
C ALA A 15 18.28 -21.38 -3.67
N ALA A 16 17.52 -22.47 -3.71
CA ALA A 16 17.97 -23.73 -4.31
C ALA A 16 18.25 -23.59 -5.80
N GLU A 17 17.39 -22.93 -6.55
CA GLU A 17 17.56 -22.67 -7.99
C GLU A 17 18.77 -21.79 -8.31
N HIS A 18 19.13 -20.88 -7.40
CA HIS A 18 20.25 -19.95 -7.57
C HIS A 18 21.54 -20.37 -6.87
N GLY A 19 21.59 -21.60 -6.35
CA GLY A 19 22.79 -22.14 -5.71
C GLY A 19 23.12 -21.47 -4.37
N ILE A 20 22.16 -20.79 -3.74
CA ILE A 20 22.29 -20.21 -2.41
C ILE A 20 22.05 -21.34 -1.40
N ALA A 21 23.05 -21.69 -0.62
CA ALA A 21 22.97 -22.79 0.34
C ALA A 21 23.62 -22.44 1.68
N GLY A 22 23.37 -23.27 2.69
CA GLY A 22 24.02 -23.17 4.00
C GLY A 22 23.32 -22.21 4.97
N GLU A 23 24.10 -21.46 5.76
CA GLU A 23 23.58 -20.58 6.81
C GLU A 23 22.67 -19.47 6.29
N ASP A 24 22.85 -19.03 5.04
CA ASP A 24 22.03 -17.97 4.44
C ASP A 24 20.58 -18.43 4.23
N THR A 25 20.37 -19.71 3.87
CA THR A 25 19.00 -20.25 3.75
C THR A 25 18.36 -20.54 5.09
N ALA A 26 19.13 -20.86 6.11
CA ALA A 26 18.64 -21.09 7.47
C ALA A 26 18.07 -19.81 8.13
N ARG A 27 18.42 -18.62 7.60
CA ARG A 27 17.93 -17.35 8.07
C ARG A 27 16.60 -16.92 7.44
N ILE A 28 16.12 -17.63 6.43
CA ILE A 28 14.85 -17.36 5.79
C ILE A 28 13.74 -17.93 6.66
N ASP A 29 13.16 -17.14 7.52
CA ASP A 29 12.10 -17.53 8.43
C ASP A 29 10.77 -16.77 8.20
N MET A 30 10.75 -15.83 7.26
CA MET A 30 9.54 -15.14 6.82
C MET A 30 8.73 -16.05 5.89
N GLY A 31 7.43 -16.17 6.11
CA GLY A 31 6.54 -16.85 5.15
C GLY A 31 6.46 -16.14 3.81
N ASP A 32 6.04 -16.86 2.78
CA ASP A 32 5.94 -16.35 1.41
C ASP A 32 4.93 -15.19 1.31
N MET A 33 3.84 -15.28 2.06
CA MET A 33 2.83 -14.23 2.17
C MET A 33 2.56 -13.90 3.63
N ASN A 34 2.64 -12.62 3.95
CA ASN A 34 2.19 -12.08 5.23
C ASN A 34 0.90 -11.28 5.02
N THR A 35 -0.10 -11.51 5.85
CA THR A 35 -1.36 -10.77 5.85
C THR A 35 -1.55 -10.10 7.19
N THR A 36 -1.75 -8.80 7.18
CA THR A 36 -1.94 -7.96 8.36
C THR A 36 -3.27 -7.24 8.32
N LEU A 37 -3.99 -7.24 9.42
CA LEU A 37 -5.18 -6.42 9.65
C LEU A 37 -4.88 -5.35 10.69
N ILE A 38 -5.20 -4.11 10.34
CA ILE A 38 -5.01 -2.93 11.18
C ILE A 38 -6.36 -2.30 11.44
N ARG A 39 -6.67 -1.98 12.69
CA ARG A 39 -7.80 -1.13 13.06
C ARG A 39 -7.26 0.25 13.41
N THR A 40 -7.72 1.28 12.69
CA THR A 40 -7.34 2.66 12.95
C THR A 40 -8.08 3.25 14.15
N ALA A 41 -7.58 4.35 14.70
CA ALA A 41 -8.22 5.08 15.79
C ALA A 41 -9.65 5.53 15.44
N LYS A 42 -9.91 5.88 14.17
CA LYS A 42 -11.25 6.26 13.67
C LYS A 42 -12.10 5.06 13.24
N GLY A 43 -11.73 3.83 13.64
CA GLY A 43 -12.52 2.62 13.42
C GLY A 43 -12.52 2.05 12.01
N LYS A 44 -11.62 2.51 11.13
CA LYS A 44 -11.44 1.92 9.80
C LYS A 44 -10.56 0.68 9.89
N THR A 45 -10.72 -0.24 8.95
CA THR A 45 -9.88 -1.43 8.83
C THR A 45 -9.02 -1.33 7.58
N ILE A 46 -7.73 -1.61 7.73
CA ILE A 46 -6.77 -1.70 6.64
C ILE A 46 -6.28 -3.15 6.57
N MET A 47 -6.28 -3.75 5.39
CA MET A 47 -5.63 -5.03 5.12
C MET A 47 -4.38 -4.78 4.29
N ILE A 48 -3.25 -5.30 4.74
CA ILE A 48 -1.99 -5.27 4.01
C ILE A 48 -1.58 -6.71 3.72
N GLN A 49 -1.17 -6.99 2.50
CA GLN A 49 -0.49 -8.24 2.14
C GLN A 49 0.90 -7.93 1.60
N HIS A 50 1.89 -8.62 2.13
CA HIS A 50 3.26 -8.61 1.64
C HIS A 50 3.60 -10.00 1.09
N ASP A 51 3.91 -10.08 -0.19
CA ASP A 51 4.19 -11.30 -0.92
C ASP A 51 5.31 -11.03 -1.91
N VAL A 52 6.40 -11.77 -1.80
CA VAL A 52 7.60 -11.55 -2.61
C VAL A 52 7.93 -12.71 -3.55
N THR A 53 7.31 -13.87 -3.38
CA THR A 53 7.73 -15.10 -4.05
C THR A 53 6.62 -15.86 -4.75
N SER A 54 5.35 -15.56 -4.47
CA SER A 54 4.25 -16.29 -5.10
C SER A 54 4.12 -15.94 -6.58
N PRO A 55 4.03 -16.94 -7.49
CA PRO A 55 3.85 -16.70 -8.91
C PRO A 55 2.41 -16.25 -9.19
N ARG A 56 2.16 -14.95 -9.13
CA ARG A 56 0.85 -14.36 -9.42
C ARG A 56 1.00 -13.06 -10.21
N PRO A 57 -0.04 -12.65 -10.96
CA PRO A 57 -0.03 -11.36 -11.64
C PRO A 57 0.22 -10.21 -10.67
N TYR A 58 0.94 -9.20 -11.14
CA TYR A 58 1.20 -8.00 -10.36
C TYR A 58 -0.09 -7.38 -9.81
N ASN A 59 -0.13 -7.18 -8.50
CA ASN A 59 -1.27 -6.63 -7.80
C ASN A 59 -0.81 -5.91 -6.53
N ARG A 60 -1.34 -4.73 -6.27
CA ARG A 60 -1.13 -3.99 -5.01
C ARG A 60 -2.32 -4.07 -4.08
N ILE A 61 -3.35 -4.87 -4.38
CA ILE A 61 -4.63 -4.92 -3.65
C ILE A 61 -5.17 -3.50 -3.39
N HIS A 62 -5.06 -2.62 -4.38
CA HIS A 62 -5.43 -1.21 -4.22
C HIS A 62 -6.95 -1.07 -4.29
N MET A 63 -7.60 -1.21 -3.14
CA MET A 63 -9.04 -1.15 -2.97
C MET A 63 -9.42 -0.22 -1.83
N VAL A 64 -10.50 0.54 -2.01
CA VAL A 64 -11.08 1.41 -0.99
C VAL A 64 -12.59 1.22 -0.98
N SER A 65 -13.14 0.89 0.18
CA SER A 65 -14.59 0.80 0.41
C SER A 65 -15.04 1.96 1.29
N GLY A 66 -16.04 2.69 0.84
CA GLY A 66 -16.70 3.75 1.58
C GLY A 66 -18.19 3.48 1.77
N THR A 67 -18.89 4.42 2.41
CA THR A 67 -20.33 4.30 2.67
C THR A 67 -21.22 4.50 1.45
N LYS A 68 -20.67 5.05 0.36
CA LYS A 68 -21.42 5.38 -0.87
C LYS A 68 -20.81 4.79 -2.12
N GLY A 69 -19.77 3.97 -1.99
CA GLY A 69 -19.14 3.35 -3.13
C GLY A 69 -17.85 2.63 -2.79
N PHE A 70 -17.32 2.02 -3.83
CA PHE A 70 -16.12 1.20 -3.82
C PHE A 70 -15.24 1.59 -5.01
N ALA A 71 -13.95 1.57 -4.84
CA ALA A 71 -12.98 1.74 -5.92
C ALA A 71 -11.85 0.72 -5.81
N GLN A 72 -11.42 0.18 -6.94
CA GLN A 72 -10.24 -0.67 -7.05
C GLN A 72 -9.41 -0.34 -8.27
N LYS A 73 -8.12 -0.67 -8.22
CA LYS A 73 -7.20 -0.52 -9.35
C LYS A 73 -6.78 -1.87 -9.96
N TYR A 74 -6.68 -2.91 -9.15
CA TYR A 74 -6.20 -4.22 -9.57
C TYR A 74 -7.20 -5.32 -9.20
N PRO A 75 -7.30 -6.44 -10.00
CA PRO A 75 -6.66 -6.64 -11.31
C PRO A 75 -7.28 -5.78 -12.41
N LEU A 76 -8.50 -5.30 -12.23
CA LEU A 76 -9.22 -4.41 -13.14
C LEU A 76 -9.54 -3.10 -12.41
N THR A 77 -9.37 -1.98 -13.09
CA THR A 77 -9.82 -0.71 -12.57
C THR A 77 -11.34 -0.64 -12.61
N GLY A 78 -11.96 -0.34 -11.47
CA GLY A 78 -13.41 -0.26 -11.36
C GLY A 78 -13.86 0.64 -10.22
N ILE A 79 -15.02 1.25 -10.40
CA ILE A 79 -15.72 2.05 -9.39
C ILE A 79 -17.16 1.54 -9.33
N ALA A 80 -17.69 1.34 -8.13
CA ALA A 80 -19.09 1.06 -7.89
C ALA A 80 -19.68 2.15 -6.99
N LEU A 81 -20.86 2.65 -7.31
CA LEU A 81 -21.49 3.77 -6.62
C LEU A 81 -22.95 3.46 -6.28
N GLU A 82 -23.40 3.94 -5.11
CA GLU A 82 -24.82 3.92 -4.79
C GLU A 82 -25.66 4.69 -5.85
N PRO A 83 -26.90 4.27 -6.16
CA PRO A 83 -27.67 3.18 -5.49
C PRO A 83 -27.34 1.77 -6.02
N ASN A 84 -26.50 1.60 -7.04
CA ASN A 84 -26.21 0.30 -7.67
C ASN A 84 -24.79 -0.19 -7.35
N ALA A 85 -24.36 -0.06 -6.08
CA ALA A 85 -23.00 -0.34 -5.64
C ALA A 85 -22.58 -1.82 -5.68
N HIS A 86 -23.45 -2.74 -6.10
CA HIS A 86 -23.11 -4.15 -6.34
C HIS A 86 -22.49 -4.42 -7.71
N GLU A 87 -22.53 -3.45 -8.60
CA GLU A 87 -21.97 -3.55 -9.96
C GLU A 87 -21.02 -2.38 -10.22
N PHE A 88 -20.00 -2.62 -11.03
CA PHE A 88 -19.16 -1.54 -11.50
C PHE A 88 -19.93 -0.64 -12.46
N VAL A 89 -19.66 0.66 -12.40
CA VAL A 89 -20.16 1.58 -13.42
C VAL A 89 -19.68 1.17 -14.82
N SER A 90 -20.39 1.61 -15.85
CA SER A 90 -19.97 1.35 -17.23
C SER A 90 -18.58 1.93 -17.52
N GLN A 91 -17.87 1.37 -18.51
CA GLN A 91 -16.55 1.86 -18.91
C GLN A 91 -16.59 3.36 -19.28
N GLN A 92 -17.63 3.78 -19.99
CA GLN A 92 -17.81 5.20 -20.35
C GLN A 92 -17.94 6.11 -19.13
N THR A 93 -18.68 5.67 -18.11
CA THR A 93 -18.81 6.41 -16.84
C THR A 93 -17.48 6.41 -16.08
N LEU A 94 -16.78 5.29 -16.03
CA LEU A 94 -15.46 5.18 -15.40
C LEU A 94 -14.47 6.15 -16.03
N ASP A 95 -14.36 6.18 -17.36
CA ASP A 95 -13.45 7.06 -18.09
C ASP A 95 -13.76 8.54 -17.82
N SER A 96 -15.05 8.88 -17.75
CA SER A 96 -15.50 10.22 -17.41
C SER A 96 -15.11 10.61 -15.98
N LEU A 97 -15.32 9.73 -15.01
CA LEU A 97 -14.94 9.95 -13.62
C LEU A 97 -13.42 10.12 -13.46
N LEU A 98 -12.64 9.23 -14.06
CA LEU A 98 -11.18 9.30 -14.00
C LEU A 98 -10.66 10.62 -14.58
N LYS A 99 -11.25 11.11 -15.67
CA LYS A 99 -10.90 12.40 -16.26
C LYS A 99 -11.27 13.60 -15.38
N VAL A 100 -12.45 13.56 -14.76
CA VAL A 100 -12.93 14.66 -13.90
C VAL A 100 -12.09 14.76 -12.64
N TYR A 101 -11.80 13.62 -12.01
CA TYR A 101 -11.08 13.54 -10.74
C TYR A 101 -9.56 13.37 -10.89
N GLU A 102 -9.03 13.49 -12.11
CA GLU A 102 -7.59 13.47 -12.31
C GLU A 102 -6.92 14.60 -11.54
N HIS A 103 -5.86 14.25 -10.79
CA HIS A 103 -5.16 15.22 -9.96
C HIS A 103 -4.55 16.35 -10.81
N PRO A 104 -4.63 17.63 -10.37
CA PRO A 104 -4.09 18.77 -11.14
C PRO A 104 -2.66 18.57 -11.61
N PHE A 105 -1.78 18.04 -10.80
CA PHE A 105 -0.40 17.77 -11.20
C PHE A 105 -0.29 16.72 -12.31
N CYS A 106 -1.16 15.70 -12.30
CA CYS A 106 -1.17 14.75 -13.42
C CYS A 106 -1.56 15.43 -14.74
N LYS A 107 -2.48 16.39 -14.70
CA LYS A 107 -2.85 17.19 -15.86
C LYS A 107 -1.73 18.13 -16.32
N GLU A 108 -1.02 18.75 -15.37
CA GLU A 108 0.01 19.75 -15.64
C GLU A 108 1.33 19.14 -16.09
N ILE A 109 1.83 18.13 -15.38
CA ILE A 109 3.17 17.58 -15.56
C ILE A 109 3.20 16.08 -15.92
N GLY A 110 2.05 15.42 -16.02
CA GLY A 110 1.98 13.96 -16.20
C GLY A 110 2.69 13.46 -17.45
N GLU A 111 2.62 14.20 -18.55
CA GLU A 111 3.32 13.83 -19.79
C GLU A 111 4.84 13.90 -19.60
N LYS A 112 5.34 15.00 -19.01
CA LYS A 112 6.75 15.17 -18.70
C LYS A 112 7.22 14.08 -17.72
N ALA A 113 6.42 13.77 -16.72
CA ALA A 113 6.73 12.74 -15.74
C ALA A 113 6.91 11.36 -16.41
N ARG A 114 6.03 11.00 -17.35
CA ARG A 114 6.16 9.75 -18.13
C ARG A 114 7.44 9.71 -18.96
N GLN A 115 7.83 10.83 -19.56
CA GLN A 115 9.06 10.94 -20.36
C GLN A 115 10.33 10.81 -19.51
N VAL A 116 10.34 11.40 -18.31
CA VAL A 116 11.45 11.27 -17.35
C VAL A 116 11.60 9.84 -16.82
N GLY A 117 10.47 9.14 -16.64
CA GLY A 117 10.45 7.77 -16.15
C GLY A 117 10.35 7.67 -14.62
N GLY A 118 10.86 6.57 -14.06
CA GLY A 118 10.67 6.25 -12.63
C GLY A 118 9.24 5.78 -12.34
N HIS A 119 9.00 4.45 -12.33
CA HIS A 119 7.69 3.84 -12.11
C HIS A 119 6.56 4.45 -12.96
N GLY A 120 6.84 4.73 -14.25
CA GLY A 120 5.88 5.35 -15.16
C GLY A 120 5.62 6.83 -14.90
N GLY A 121 6.56 7.52 -14.24
CA GLY A 121 6.49 8.94 -13.90
C GLY A 121 6.01 9.22 -12.48
N MET A 122 5.69 8.19 -11.70
CA MET A 122 5.21 8.36 -10.32
C MET A 122 6.26 9.04 -9.44
N ASP A 123 7.53 8.61 -9.53
CA ASP A 123 8.62 9.16 -8.73
C ASP A 123 8.81 10.66 -9.02
N PHE A 124 8.77 11.03 -10.31
CA PHE A 124 8.85 12.45 -10.72
C PHE A 124 7.72 13.30 -10.13
N ILE A 125 6.48 12.79 -10.15
CA ILE A 125 5.31 13.53 -9.62
C ILE A 125 5.44 13.68 -8.10
N MET A 126 5.92 12.66 -7.41
CA MET A 126 6.14 12.67 -5.95
C MET A 126 7.16 13.75 -5.58
N ASP A 127 8.32 13.77 -6.22
CA ASP A 127 9.36 14.76 -5.98
C ASP A 127 8.90 16.18 -6.35
N TYR A 128 8.22 16.32 -7.49
CA TYR A 128 7.63 17.59 -7.90
C TYR A 128 6.66 18.13 -6.83
N ARG A 129 5.81 17.28 -6.27
CA ARG A 129 4.86 17.64 -5.22
C ARG A 129 5.57 18.12 -3.96
N LEU A 130 6.61 17.40 -3.53
CA LEU A 130 7.43 17.78 -2.38
C LEU A 130 8.05 19.16 -2.57
N ILE A 131 8.73 19.37 -3.70
CA ILE A 131 9.38 20.66 -4.00
C ILE A 131 8.36 21.78 -4.15
N HIS A 132 7.19 21.50 -4.76
CA HIS A 132 6.10 22.47 -4.88
C HIS A 132 5.62 22.93 -3.48
N CYS A 133 5.39 22.00 -2.56
CA CYS A 133 4.99 22.33 -1.19
C CYS A 133 6.05 23.17 -0.47
N LEU A 134 7.30 22.74 -0.50
CA LEU A 134 8.41 23.45 0.15
C LEU A 134 8.59 24.88 -0.42
N LYS A 135 8.55 25.02 -1.74
CA LYS A 135 8.70 26.32 -2.42
C LYS A 135 7.59 27.30 -2.09
N ASN A 136 6.38 26.82 -1.88
CA ASN A 136 5.20 27.66 -1.66
C ASN A 136 4.76 27.72 -0.19
N GLY A 137 5.53 27.14 0.74
CA GLY A 137 5.18 27.12 2.16
C GLY A 137 3.87 26.35 2.44
N LEU A 138 3.56 25.34 1.63
CA LEU A 138 2.39 24.51 1.80
C LEU A 138 2.70 23.32 2.72
N PRO A 139 1.70 22.77 3.42
CA PRO A 139 1.90 21.56 4.19
C PRO A 139 2.31 20.40 3.29
N LEU A 140 3.19 19.56 3.81
CA LEU A 140 3.57 18.32 3.13
C LEU A 140 2.45 17.28 3.21
N ASP A 141 2.42 16.35 2.25
CA ASP A 141 1.44 15.26 2.24
C ASP A 141 1.71 14.22 3.35
N MET A 142 2.95 14.16 3.82
CA MET A 142 3.41 13.26 4.88
C MET A 142 4.41 14.00 5.75
N ASP A 143 4.39 13.72 7.04
CA ASP A 143 5.34 14.23 8.00
C ASP A 143 6.16 13.11 8.68
N VAL A 144 6.96 13.48 9.68
CA VAL A 144 7.78 12.53 10.42
C VAL A 144 6.95 11.53 11.23
N TYR A 145 5.77 11.91 11.66
CA TYR A 145 4.89 11.05 12.43
C TYR A 145 4.24 9.99 11.54
N ASP A 146 3.80 10.37 10.33
CA ASP A 146 3.35 9.42 9.31
C ASP A 146 4.45 8.42 8.97
N ALA A 147 5.68 8.91 8.77
CA ALA A 147 6.83 8.06 8.47
C ALA A 147 7.13 7.06 9.61
N ALA A 148 7.09 7.50 10.85
CA ALA A 148 7.29 6.64 12.02
C ALA A 148 6.19 5.60 12.15
N GLU A 149 4.91 6.00 11.99
CA GLU A 149 3.76 5.13 12.07
C GLU A 149 3.77 4.05 10.99
N TRP A 150 4.12 4.39 9.76
CA TRP A 150 4.21 3.40 8.68
C TRP A 150 5.42 2.47 8.83
N SER A 151 6.56 3.01 9.23
CA SER A 151 7.79 2.22 9.39
C SER A 151 7.71 1.23 10.55
N CYS A 152 7.02 1.54 11.63
CA CYS A 152 6.88 0.64 12.77
C CYS A 152 6.10 -0.65 12.42
N LEU A 153 5.33 -0.66 11.32
CA LEU A 153 4.58 -1.84 10.90
C LEU A 153 5.49 -3.04 10.61
N VAL A 154 6.72 -2.81 10.14
CA VAL A 154 7.69 -3.88 9.86
C VAL A 154 7.96 -4.69 11.13
N GLU A 155 8.38 -4.02 12.21
CA GLU A 155 8.70 -4.67 13.49
C GLU A 155 7.45 -5.24 14.17
N LEU A 156 6.32 -4.52 14.14
CA LEU A 156 5.11 -4.96 14.83
C LEU A 156 4.44 -6.15 14.15
N THR A 157 4.52 -6.25 12.83
CA THR A 157 4.01 -7.41 12.11
C THR A 157 4.87 -8.65 12.35
N ASP A 158 6.19 -8.51 12.37
CA ASP A 158 7.10 -9.58 12.73
C ASP A 158 6.85 -10.06 14.16
N TYR A 159 6.74 -9.14 15.11
CA TYR A 159 6.40 -9.48 16.50
C TYR A 159 5.09 -10.26 16.62
N SER A 160 4.02 -9.80 15.94
CA SER A 160 2.73 -10.50 15.94
C SER A 160 2.88 -11.94 15.44
N VAL A 161 3.54 -12.14 14.28
CA VAL A 161 3.75 -13.48 13.68
C VAL A 161 4.55 -14.38 14.59
N ARG A 162 5.70 -13.92 15.10
CA ARG A 162 6.60 -14.74 15.96
C ARG A 162 5.97 -15.13 17.28
N ASN A 163 4.97 -14.40 17.75
CA ASN A 163 4.25 -14.68 18.98
C ASN A 163 2.87 -15.34 18.75
N GLY A 164 2.69 -16.06 17.63
CA GLY A 164 1.46 -16.81 17.37
C GLY A 164 0.30 -15.95 16.90
N SER A 165 0.58 -14.88 16.15
CA SER A 165 -0.41 -13.93 15.61
C SER A 165 -1.17 -13.17 16.71
N VAL A 166 -0.49 -12.81 17.78
CA VAL A 166 -1.09 -12.00 18.85
C VAL A 166 -1.44 -10.61 18.37
N PRO A 167 -2.52 -10.02 18.88
CA PRO A 167 -2.80 -8.59 18.65
C PRO A 167 -1.69 -7.71 19.24
N VAL A 168 -1.26 -6.72 18.46
CA VAL A 168 -0.22 -5.75 18.86
C VAL A 168 -0.78 -4.34 18.74
N GLN A 169 -0.53 -3.52 19.72
CA GLN A 169 -0.90 -2.10 19.69
C GLN A 169 0.16 -1.33 18.90
N ILE A 170 -0.30 -0.51 17.95
CA ILE A 170 0.56 0.45 17.25
C ILE A 170 0.79 1.64 18.19
N PRO A 171 2.05 2.07 18.43
CA PRO A 171 2.34 3.23 19.24
C PRO A 171 1.73 4.50 18.64
N ASP A 172 1.26 5.39 19.47
CA ASP A 172 0.87 6.74 19.06
C ASP A 172 2.09 7.68 19.14
N PHE A 173 2.73 7.92 17.99
CA PHE A 173 3.89 8.78 17.89
C PHE A 173 3.56 10.26 18.06
N THR A 174 2.29 10.64 17.87
CA THR A 174 1.81 12.03 17.99
C THR A 174 1.43 12.42 19.43
N ARG A 175 1.43 11.45 20.35
CA ARG A 175 1.03 11.64 21.77
C ARG A 175 -0.39 12.18 21.91
N GLY A 176 -1.30 11.70 21.11
CA GLY A 176 -2.71 12.07 21.09
C GLY A 176 -3.06 13.24 20.16
N GLU A 177 -2.10 13.72 19.37
CA GLU A 177 -2.31 14.86 18.45
C GLU A 177 -2.58 14.43 16.98
N TRP A 178 -2.85 13.15 16.75
CA TRP A 178 -3.06 12.56 15.43
C TRP A 178 -4.28 13.11 14.64
N ASP A 179 -5.14 13.89 15.27
CA ASP A 179 -6.35 14.48 14.66
C ASP A 179 -6.29 16.01 14.51
N LYS A 180 -5.14 16.62 14.81
CA LYS A 180 -4.93 18.08 14.74
C LYS A 180 -4.34 18.52 13.40
#